data_9811a65c89a0e0d66d84f6987f72af72
#
_entry.id   9811a65c89a0e0d66d84f6987f72af72
#
_cell.length_a   1.000
_cell.length_b   1.000
_cell.length_c   1.000
_cell.angle_alpha   90.00
_cell.angle_beta   90.00
_cell.angle_gamma   90.00
#
_symmetry.space_group_name_H-M   'P 1'
#
loop_
_entity.id
_entity.type
_entity.pdbx_description
1 polymer ?
#
loop_
_entity_poly.entity_id
_entity_poly.type
_entity_poly.pdbx_seq_one_letter_code
_entity_poly.pdbx_strand_id
1 'polypeptide(L)'
;MSNRAPKTIGYLKEPVEIRIDIEKIQHAGERQYRHGGMENTISNDDIIETVELAIEEITIALMQDRFDIYQDQDDYPTKGVKAGEPNRFVIKNKTNDINVVCQLEPGDNEFTLTVITVMRKPDFKTYHGQYVVEVES
;
A
#
# COMPACT_ATOMS: atom_id res chain seq x y z
N MET A 1 -17.03 -21.47 2.41
CA MET A 1 -16.29 -20.66 3.38
C MET A 1 -15.02 -20.13 2.72
N SER A 2 -14.72 -18.89 2.95
CA SER A 2 -13.51 -18.31 2.38
C SER A 2 -12.27 -18.92 3.02
N ASN A 3 -11.27 -19.27 2.20
CA ASN A 3 -10.00 -19.80 2.69
C ASN A 3 -8.98 -18.70 2.97
N ARG A 4 -9.36 -17.47 2.71
CA ARG A 4 -8.48 -16.36 3.03
C ARG A 4 -8.41 -16.16 4.54
N ALA A 5 -7.33 -15.60 5.02
CA ALA A 5 -7.21 -15.30 6.43
C ALA A 5 -8.44 -14.50 6.88
N PRO A 6 -8.94 -14.73 8.08
CA PRO A 6 -10.07 -13.94 8.54
C PRO A 6 -9.74 -12.48 8.41
N LYS A 7 -10.75 -11.69 8.11
CA LYS A 7 -10.59 -10.24 8.10
C LYS A 7 -10.32 -9.82 9.54
N THR A 8 -9.09 -10.04 9.97
CA THR A 8 -8.69 -9.65 11.32
C THR A 8 -8.97 -8.20 11.59
N ILE A 9 -9.14 -7.49 10.53
CA ILE A 9 -9.37 -6.08 10.48
C ILE A 9 -10.73 -5.68 11.03
N GLY A 10 -11.78 -6.39 10.69
CA GLY A 10 -13.09 -6.12 11.26
C GLY A 10 -13.15 -6.40 12.75
N TYR A 11 -12.15 -7.09 13.26
CA TYR A 11 -12.05 -7.38 14.69
C TYR A 11 -11.09 -6.49 15.43
N LEU A 12 -10.40 -5.61 14.71
CA LEU A 12 -9.47 -4.68 15.32
C LEU A 12 -10.24 -3.66 16.14
N LYS A 13 -10.01 -3.66 17.43
CA LYS A 13 -10.68 -2.74 18.35
C LYS A 13 -9.78 -1.59 18.76
N GLU A 14 -8.51 -1.71 18.48
CA GLU A 14 -7.52 -0.69 18.79
C GLU A 14 -6.43 -0.70 17.73
N PRO A 15 -5.72 0.41 17.53
CA PRO A 15 -4.67 0.49 16.55
C PRO A 15 -3.57 -0.54 16.79
N VAL A 16 -3.02 -1.09 15.70
CA VAL A 16 -1.87 -1.97 15.76
C VAL A 16 -0.70 -1.30 15.04
N GLU A 17 0.49 -1.76 15.35
CA GLU A 17 1.68 -1.24 14.71
C GLU A 17 1.73 -1.69 13.25
N ILE A 18 2.13 -0.77 12.37
CA ILE A 18 2.37 -1.06 10.96
C ILE A 18 3.84 -0.82 10.69
N ARG A 19 4.54 -1.89 10.33
CA ARG A 19 5.97 -1.83 10.04
C ARG A 19 6.18 -1.70 8.52
N ILE A 20 7.06 -0.79 8.12
CA ILE A 20 7.40 -0.57 6.71
C ILE A 20 8.56 -1.48 6.33
N ASP A 21 8.42 -2.21 5.23
CA ASP A 21 9.46 -3.10 4.72
C ASP A 21 10.47 -2.30 3.89
N ILE A 22 11.64 -2.06 4.49
CA ILE A 22 12.69 -1.22 3.91
C ILE A 22 13.36 -1.87 2.69
N GLU A 23 13.48 -3.18 2.68
CA GLU A 23 14.08 -3.88 1.54
C GLU A 23 13.28 -3.67 0.26
N LYS A 24 11.96 -3.69 0.39
CA LYS A 24 11.08 -3.44 -0.75
C LYS A 24 11.15 -1.99 -1.20
N ILE A 25 11.32 -1.06 -0.28
CA ILE A 25 11.50 0.35 -0.62
C ILE A 25 12.75 0.51 -1.51
N GLN A 26 13.84 -0.18 -1.17
CA GLN A 26 15.06 -0.13 -1.95
C GLN A 26 14.83 -0.66 -3.36
N HIS A 27 14.13 -1.78 -3.49
CA HIS A 27 13.78 -2.35 -4.79
C HIS A 27 12.89 -1.39 -5.60
N ALA A 28 11.92 -0.77 -4.95
CA ALA A 28 11.06 0.20 -5.60
C ALA A 28 11.87 1.39 -6.11
N GLY A 29 12.90 1.84 -5.37
CA GLY A 29 13.78 2.90 -5.78
C GLY A 29 14.56 2.56 -7.05
N GLU A 30 15.05 1.34 -7.15
CA GLU A 30 15.74 0.89 -8.36
C GLU A 30 14.81 0.89 -9.56
N ARG A 31 13.58 0.46 -9.37
CA ARG A 31 12.58 0.44 -10.42
C ARG A 31 12.25 1.84 -10.89
N GLN A 32 12.13 2.77 -9.98
CA GLN A 32 11.88 4.18 -10.28
C GLN A 32 13.00 4.75 -11.15
N TYR A 33 14.22 4.39 -10.83
CA TYR A 33 15.40 4.85 -11.57
C TYR A 33 15.31 4.44 -13.03
N ARG A 34 14.89 3.23 -13.31
CA ARG A 34 14.78 2.73 -14.68
C ARG A 34 13.71 3.45 -15.50
N HIS A 35 12.69 3.95 -14.84
CA HIS A 35 11.57 4.59 -15.55
C HIS A 35 11.71 6.09 -15.72
N GLY A 36 12.36 6.75 -14.79
CA GLY A 36 12.33 8.20 -14.76
C GLY A 36 13.68 8.88 -14.86
N GLY A 37 14.76 8.14 -14.78
CA GLY A 37 16.06 8.74 -14.68
C GLY A 37 16.24 9.48 -13.37
N MET A 38 17.33 10.21 -13.25
CA MET A 38 17.68 10.87 -11.98
C MET A 38 16.71 11.97 -11.58
N GLU A 39 16.14 12.67 -12.56
CA GLU A 39 15.22 13.78 -12.28
C GLU A 39 13.97 13.34 -11.58
N ASN A 40 13.56 12.09 -11.82
CA ASN A 40 12.34 11.54 -11.26
C ASN A 40 12.60 10.54 -10.13
N THR A 41 13.86 10.41 -9.72
CA THR A 41 14.22 9.51 -8.64
C THR A 41 13.57 9.97 -7.34
N ILE A 42 12.95 9.03 -6.65
CA ILE A 42 12.26 9.29 -5.38
C ILE A 42 13.13 8.74 -4.27
N SER A 43 13.47 9.59 -3.30
CA SER A 43 14.31 9.16 -2.19
C SER A 43 13.54 8.24 -1.25
N ASN A 44 14.27 7.38 -0.54
CA ASN A 44 13.66 6.52 0.46
C ASN A 44 12.98 7.37 1.54
N ASP A 45 13.54 8.51 1.90
CA ASP A 45 12.94 9.39 2.90
C ASP A 45 11.57 9.89 2.45
N ASP A 46 11.43 10.25 1.17
CA ASP A 46 10.16 10.70 0.62
C ASP A 46 9.14 9.56 0.59
N ILE A 47 9.59 8.35 0.28
CA ILE A 47 8.71 7.18 0.28
C ILE A 47 8.21 6.91 1.70
N ILE A 48 9.13 6.90 2.67
CA ILE A 48 8.79 6.65 4.07
C ILE A 48 7.84 7.72 4.58
N GLU A 49 8.12 9.00 4.31
CA GLU A 49 7.25 10.08 4.72
C GLU A 49 5.83 9.90 4.17
N THR A 50 5.73 9.57 2.87
CA THR A 50 4.44 9.37 2.24
C THR A 50 3.66 8.24 2.91
N VAL A 51 4.34 7.12 3.19
CA VAL A 51 3.70 5.99 3.86
C VAL A 51 3.29 6.36 5.28
N GLU A 52 4.16 7.04 6.02
CA GLU A 52 3.87 7.42 7.40
C GLU A 52 2.66 8.34 7.50
N LEU A 53 2.49 9.24 6.54
CA LEU A 53 1.32 10.11 6.49
C LEU A 53 0.02 9.33 6.31
N ALA A 54 0.09 8.15 5.73
CA ALA A 54 -1.09 7.33 5.45
C ALA A 54 -1.41 6.34 6.59
N ILE A 55 -0.51 6.12 7.53
CA ILE A 55 -0.65 5.06 8.54
C ILE A 55 -1.93 5.23 9.35
N GLU A 56 -2.22 6.44 9.79
CA GLU A 56 -3.43 6.69 10.60
C GLU A 56 -4.70 6.34 9.81
N GLU A 57 -4.78 6.81 8.57
CA GLU A 57 -5.94 6.53 7.73
C GLU A 57 -6.07 5.04 7.42
N ILE A 58 -4.95 4.37 7.14
CA ILE A 58 -4.95 2.93 6.91
C ILE A 58 -5.48 2.22 8.16
N THR A 59 -4.99 2.58 9.33
CA THR A 59 -5.42 1.97 10.58
C THR A 59 -6.92 2.15 10.78
N ILE A 60 -7.44 3.34 10.54
CA ILE A 60 -8.87 3.62 10.67
C ILE A 60 -9.67 2.78 9.67
N ALA A 61 -9.21 2.71 8.42
CA ALA A 61 -9.88 1.91 7.39
C ALA A 61 -9.94 0.44 7.77
N LEU A 62 -8.86 -0.06 8.36
CA LEU A 62 -8.83 -1.44 8.84
C LEU A 62 -9.82 -1.65 9.96
N MET A 63 -9.88 -0.74 10.93
CA MET A 63 -10.81 -0.85 12.06
C MET A 63 -12.27 -0.77 11.62
N GLN A 64 -12.55 -0.07 10.53
CA GLN A 64 -13.88 0.10 9.98
C GLN A 64 -14.21 -0.90 8.88
N ASP A 65 -13.33 -1.85 8.62
CA ASP A 65 -13.51 -2.87 7.59
C ASP A 65 -13.75 -2.27 6.20
N ARG A 66 -13.04 -1.17 5.88
CA ARG A 66 -13.15 -0.51 4.58
C ARG A 66 -12.11 -0.98 3.57
N PHE A 67 -11.19 -1.82 4.00
CA PHE A 67 -10.12 -2.32 3.15
C PHE A 67 -9.95 -3.83 3.35
N ASP A 68 -9.99 -4.58 2.25
CA ASP A 68 -9.77 -6.03 2.27
C ASP A 68 -8.28 -6.30 2.05
N ILE A 69 -7.60 -6.85 3.05
CA ILE A 69 -6.18 -7.17 2.93
C ILE A 69 -5.93 -8.18 1.82
N TYR A 70 -6.80 -9.20 1.73
CA TYR A 70 -6.61 -10.26 0.74
C TYR A 70 -7.64 -10.16 -0.37
N GLN A 71 -7.19 -10.46 -1.58
CA GLN A 71 -8.06 -10.48 -2.74
C GLN A 71 -8.94 -11.71 -2.70
N ASP A 72 -10.22 -11.55 -3.02
CA ASP A 72 -11.18 -12.65 -2.98
C ASP A 72 -11.45 -13.26 -4.35
N GLN A 73 -11.03 -12.61 -5.44
CA GLN A 73 -11.17 -13.10 -6.80
C GLN A 73 -9.88 -12.86 -7.57
N ASP A 74 -9.60 -13.75 -8.54
CA ASP A 74 -8.43 -13.55 -9.40
C ASP A 74 -8.59 -12.24 -10.19
N ASP A 75 -7.53 -11.49 -10.27
CA ASP A 75 -7.41 -10.28 -11.07
C ASP A 75 -8.35 -9.13 -10.70
N TYR A 76 -9.03 -9.21 -9.56
CA TYR A 76 -9.90 -8.11 -9.11
C TYR A 76 -9.61 -7.77 -7.64
N PRO A 77 -9.48 -6.49 -7.30
CA PRO A 77 -9.48 -5.30 -8.16
C PRO A 77 -8.14 -5.05 -8.86
N THR A 78 -7.10 -5.78 -8.52
CA THR A 78 -5.76 -5.54 -9.04
C THR A 78 -5.34 -6.68 -9.95
N LYS A 79 -5.11 -6.38 -11.23
CA LYS A 79 -4.69 -7.39 -12.19
C LYS A 79 -3.35 -8.01 -11.79
N GLY A 80 -3.23 -9.32 -11.99
CA GLY A 80 -2.02 -10.06 -11.67
C GLY A 80 -1.97 -10.55 -10.25
N VAL A 81 -2.96 -10.20 -9.43
CA VAL A 81 -3.07 -10.68 -8.06
C VAL A 81 -4.12 -11.78 -8.01
N LYS A 82 -3.77 -12.90 -7.42
CA LYS A 82 -4.65 -14.07 -7.34
C LYS A 82 -5.48 -14.04 -6.06
N ALA A 83 -6.60 -14.75 -6.09
CA ALA A 83 -7.42 -14.90 -4.89
C ALA A 83 -6.57 -15.46 -3.75
N GLY A 84 -6.70 -14.87 -2.56
CA GLY A 84 -5.91 -15.27 -1.40
C GLY A 84 -4.58 -14.56 -1.25
N GLU A 85 -4.16 -13.82 -2.27
CA GLU A 85 -2.95 -13.01 -2.18
C GLU A 85 -3.28 -11.61 -1.64
N PRO A 86 -2.30 -10.92 -1.04
CA PRO A 86 -2.56 -9.57 -0.54
C PRO A 86 -2.97 -8.61 -1.65
N ASN A 87 -4.00 -7.84 -1.38
CA ASN A 87 -4.43 -6.77 -2.28
C ASN A 87 -3.37 -5.67 -2.31
N ARG A 88 -3.19 -5.08 -3.47
CA ARG A 88 -2.34 -3.92 -3.61
C ARG A 88 -3.20 -2.66 -3.50
N PHE A 89 -2.73 -1.71 -2.71
CA PHE A 89 -3.40 -0.43 -2.56
C PHE A 89 -2.40 0.69 -2.85
N VAL A 90 -2.91 1.90 -3.03
CA VAL A 90 -2.09 3.02 -3.47
C VAL A 90 -2.18 4.14 -2.45
N ILE A 91 -1.03 4.71 -2.10
CA ILE A 91 -0.95 5.93 -1.33
C ILE A 91 -0.51 7.03 -2.31
N LYS A 92 -1.35 8.05 -2.46
CA LYS A 92 -1.07 9.19 -3.34
C LYS A 92 -0.71 10.41 -2.51
N ASN A 93 0.51 10.90 -2.67
CA ASN A 93 0.91 12.15 -2.04
C ASN A 93 0.60 13.29 -3.00
N LYS A 94 -0.39 14.09 -2.66
CA LYS A 94 -0.89 15.16 -3.53
C LYS A 94 0.08 16.33 -3.62
N THR A 95 1.00 16.46 -2.68
CA THR A 95 1.95 17.57 -2.66
C THR A 95 3.04 17.41 -3.69
N ASN A 96 3.55 16.18 -3.88
CA ASN A 96 4.70 15.92 -4.75
C ASN A 96 4.43 14.87 -5.82
N ASP A 97 3.18 14.44 -5.97
CA ASP A 97 2.76 13.48 -6.98
C ASP A 97 3.41 12.10 -6.86
N ILE A 98 3.92 11.77 -5.69
CA ILE A 98 4.47 10.45 -5.42
C ILE A 98 3.32 9.48 -5.18
N ASN A 99 3.38 8.35 -5.88
CA ASN A 99 2.40 7.27 -5.73
C ASN A 99 3.14 6.03 -5.27
N VAL A 100 2.69 5.44 -4.16
CA VAL A 100 3.32 4.27 -3.58
C VAL A 100 2.34 3.13 -3.65
N VAL A 101 2.69 2.06 -4.36
CA VAL A 101 1.86 0.85 -4.44
C VAL A 101 2.35 -0.09 -3.35
N CYS A 102 1.43 -0.51 -2.49
CA CYS A 102 1.76 -1.27 -1.29
C CYS A 102 0.85 -2.47 -1.13
N GLN A 103 1.26 -3.36 -0.23
CA GLN A 103 0.38 -4.40 0.28
C GLN A 103 0.61 -4.53 1.78
N LEU A 104 -0.39 -5.06 2.48
CA LEU A 104 -0.32 -5.31 3.91
C LEU A 104 -0.39 -6.79 4.19
N GLU A 105 0.40 -7.24 5.15
CA GLU A 105 0.34 -8.62 5.62
C GLU A 105 0.27 -8.62 7.14
N PRO A 106 -0.71 -9.32 7.73
CA PRO A 106 -0.81 -9.38 9.18
C PRO A 106 0.28 -10.29 9.74
N GLY A 107 0.82 -9.89 10.89
CA GLY A 107 1.72 -10.70 11.69
C GLY A 107 1.11 -10.94 13.06
N ASP A 108 1.92 -11.41 14.00
CA ASP A 108 1.41 -11.78 15.33
C ASP A 108 0.80 -10.60 16.07
N ASN A 109 1.50 -9.48 16.13
CA ASN A 109 1.03 -8.29 16.82
C ASN A 109 1.22 -7.02 16.00
N GLU A 110 1.47 -7.18 14.71
CA GLU A 110 1.71 -6.05 13.84
C GLU A 110 1.33 -6.39 12.40
N PHE A 111 1.20 -5.35 11.59
CA PHE A 111 1.08 -5.51 10.14
C PHE A 111 2.39 -5.10 9.51
N THR A 112 2.75 -5.75 8.41
CA THR A 112 3.89 -5.33 7.60
C THR A 112 3.35 -4.69 6.32
N LEU A 113 3.70 -3.43 6.09
CA LEU A 113 3.40 -2.74 4.85
C LEU A 113 4.61 -2.91 3.94
N THR A 114 4.40 -3.56 2.82
CA THR A 114 5.44 -3.80 1.83
C THR A 114 5.25 -2.85 0.66
N VAL A 115 6.29 -2.09 0.34
CA VAL A 115 6.26 -1.20 -0.82
C VAL A 115 6.61 -2.03 -2.06
N ILE A 116 5.69 -2.06 -3.02
CA ILE A 116 5.85 -2.84 -4.25
C ILE A 116 6.53 -2.01 -5.31
N THR A 117 6.04 -0.79 -5.53
CA THR A 117 6.65 0.13 -6.50
C THR A 117 6.26 1.56 -6.16
N VAL A 118 7.04 2.50 -6.68
CA VAL A 118 6.75 3.93 -6.51
C VAL A 118 6.91 4.61 -7.87
N MET A 119 6.17 5.70 -8.05
CA MET A 119 6.36 6.53 -9.24
C MET A 119 5.85 7.94 -8.98
N ARG A 120 6.47 8.91 -9.64
CA ARG A 120 6.04 10.29 -9.57
C ARG A 120 5.19 10.58 -10.80
N LYS A 121 3.87 10.65 -10.60
CA LYS A 121 2.94 10.82 -11.70
C LYS A 121 1.66 11.48 -11.17
N PRO A 122 1.34 12.71 -11.62
CA PRO A 122 0.18 13.42 -11.08
C PRO A 122 -1.16 12.77 -11.42
N ASP A 123 -1.24 12.06 -12.53
CA ASP A 123 -2.48 11.43 -12.99
C ASP A 123 -2.42 9.90 -12.92
N PHE A 124 -1.70 9.38 -11.93
CA PHE A 124 -1.58 7.94 -11.74
C PHE A 124 -2.97 7.30 -11.59
N LYS A 125 -3.26 6.34 -12.45
CA LYS A 125 -4.56 5.66 -12.46
C LYS A 125 -4.51 4.38 -11.65
N THR A 126 -5.56 4.16 -10.86
CA THR A 126 -5.71 2.96 -10.06
C THR A 126 -6.79 2.07 -10.68
N TYR A 127 -6.84 0.82 -10.24
CA TYR A 127 -7.87 -0.10 -10.71
C TYR A 127 -9.20 0.20 -10.03
N HIS A 128 -10.29 -0.08 -10.74
CA HIS A 128 -11.62 0.08 -10.18
C HIS A 128 -11.76 -0.78 -8.91
N GLY A 129 -12.20 -0.16 -7.83
CA GLY A 129 -12.36 -0.86 -6.56
C GLY A 129 -11.10 -0.96 -5.72
N GLN A 130 -9.97 -0.52 -6.24
CA GLN A 130 -8.72 -0.52 -5.49
C GLN A 130 -8.76 0.51 -4.37
N TYR A 131 -8.27 0.12 -3.19
CA TYR A 131 -8.19 1.06 -2.06
C TYR A 131 -7.11 2.09 -2.33
N VAL A 132 -7.45 3.35 -2.12
CA VAL A 132 -6.54 4.48 -2.33
C VAL A 132 -6.58 5.39 -1.12
N VAL A 133 -5.40 5.77 -0.63
CA VAL A 133 -5.26 6.77 0.44
C VAL A 133 -4.59 8.00 -0.16
N GLU A 134 -5.21 9.16 0.00
CA GLU A 134 -4.63 10.42 -0.43
C GLU A 134 -4.06 11.15 0.78
N VAL A 135 -2.81 11.59 0.65
CA VAL A 135 -2.12 12.31 1.72
C VAL A 135 -1.50 13.58 1.18
N GLU A 136 -1.15 14.50 2.08
CA GLU A 136 -0.46 15.72 1.74
C GLU A 136 0.69 15.91 2.74
N SER A 137 1.85 16.20 2.23
CA SER A 137 3.01 16.47 3.08
C SER A 137 3.21 17.95 3.35
#